data_1a10b73b23b4d065ca0ee260b39f6111
#
_entry.id   1a10b73b23b4d065ca0ee260b39f6111
#
_cell.length_a   1.000
_cell.length_b   1.000
_cell.length_c   1.000
_cell.angle_alpha   90.00
_cell.angle_beta   90.00
_cell.angle_gamma   90.00
#
_symmetry.space_group_name_H-M   'P 1'
#
loop_
_entity.id
_entity.type
_entity.pdbx_description
1 polymer ?
#
loop_
_entity_poly.entity_id
_entity_poly.type
_entity_poly.pdbx_seq_one_letter_code
_entity_poly.pdbx_strand_id
1 'polypeptide(L)'
;MQLKPIDPSTLEQFVAQHPLGSFVQSAANAKRVAQLGWQPHYLGLFAEDDRLVATAVLYEWRTLGYSEFECLQGPLVDYHNPAVLSTLLTELKKYVKAHKSILLRLQPPLILRQGSDPAQLLEVAGSTKALQQLEKAGFRAIPPQQTDHNARYVRWFFAKDLSPYHDDTTLLKSFDTKTRSCVKAATKYGVAVREITAVDDLAPFAKLLIDTGTRRGFSGRSEEFYQQLFRAFHRKQAWFLIAELDLAGYQARLSAQQDTLQTERDALATEPDKQGQVKELNNQLAAVSKRLADYEALRQAANGDVLPLAAAIFMHTNDNEVVYFLSGSDDQHAKFSGSYALQYAAMHRAISLGAQRYNFYGTSGNFNGFPEQEGVYHFKKGFGGKLEERAGCYEYIARPFIHQVIRCVRAVRKIIAR
;
A
#
# COMPACT_ATOMS: atom_id res chain seq x y z
N MET A 1 -21.09 28.87 0.35
CA MET A 1 -19.79 28.17 0.25
C MET A 1 -19.09 28.52 -1.06
N GLN A 2 -17.75 28.66 -1.10
CA GLN A 2 -16.98 29.08 -2.26
C GLN A 2 -15.75 28.19 -2.45
N LEU A 3 -15.50 27.74 -3.71
CA LEU A 3 -14.29 27.00 -4.09
C LEU A 3 -13.20 28.02 -4.47
N LYS A 4 -12.02 27.90 -3.84
CA LYS A 4 -10.86 28.79 -4.07
C LYS A 4 -9.58 27.95 -4.21
N PRO A 5 -8.54 28.41 -4.94
CA PRO A 5 -7.20 27.88 -4.82
C PRO A 5 -6.70 28.02 -3.38
N ILE A 6 -5.96 27.01 -2.92
CA ILE A 6 -5.30 26.99 -1.61
C ILE A 6 -3.81 26.74 -1.77
N ASP A 7 -3.03 27.12 -0.78
CA ASP A 7 -1.60 26.84 -0.74
C ASP A 7 -1.31 25.40 -0.30
N PRO A 8 -0.10 24.88 -0.62
CA PRO A 8 0.29 23.53 -0.26
C PRO A 8 0.24 23.22 1.25
N SER A 9 0.52 24.18 2.12
CA SER A 9 0.54 23.97 3.57
C SER A 9 -0.87 23.80 4.14
N THR A 10 -1.81 24.61 3.67
CA THR A 10 -3.25 24.47 4.00
C THR A 10 -3.79 23.10 3.55
N LEU A 11 -3.40 22.65 2.34
CA LEU A 11 -3.77 21.33 1.87
C LEU A 11 -3.22 20.23 2.77
N GLU A 12 -1.93 20.26 3.13
CA GLU A 12 -1.30 19.23 3.95
C GLU A 12 -1.95 19.13 5.35
N GLN A 13 -2.27 20.23 5.97
CA GLN A 13 -2.96 20.26 7.26
C GLN A 13 -4.34 19.60 7.16
N PHE A 14 -5.10 19.90 6.10
CA PHE A 14 -6.41 19.30 5.90
C PHE A 14 -6.32 17.80 5.63
N VAL A 15 -5.38 17.37 4.78
CA VAL A 15 -5.15 15.95 4.44
C VAL A 15 -4.76 15.15 5.69
N ALA A 16 -3.88 15.68 6.53
CA ALA A 16 -3.43 15.01 7.75
C ALA A 16 -4.58 14.72 8.72
N GLN A 17 -5.50 15.66 8.88
CA GLN A 17 -6.60 15.59 9.84
C GLN A 17 -7.87 14.94 9.28
N HIS A 18 -8.03 14.88 7.95
CA HIS A 18 -9.27 14.37 7.35
C HIS A 18 -9.33 12.84 7.41
N PRO A 19 -10.44 12.21 7.86
CA PRO A 19 -10.54 10.75 7.99
C PRO A 19 -10.26 9.97 6.70
N LEU A 20 -10.51 10.57 5.54
CA LEU A 20 -10.23 10.01 4.21
C LEU A 20 -8.93 10.56 3.60
N GLY A 21 -8.08 11.22 4.39
CA GLY A 21 -6.82 11.77 3.93
C GLY A 21 -5.94 10.71 3.27
N SER A 22 -5.31 11.07 2.14
CA SER A 22 -4.49 10.14 1.36
C SER A 22 -3.25 10.84 0.83
N PHE A 23 -2.12 10.13 0.84
CA PHE A 23 -0.89 10.63 0.24
C PHE A 23 -1.07 11.02 -1.25
N VAL A 24 -2.05 10.41 -1.94
CA VAL A 24 -2.37 10.74 -3.34
C VAL A 24 -2.93 12.17 -3.46
N GLN A 25 -3.61 12.66 -2.42
CA GLN A 25 -4.16 14.02 -2.33
C GLN A 25 -3.20 15.00 -1.62
N SER A 26 -1.94 14.63 -1.37
CA SER A 26 -0.95 15.49 -0.70
C SER A 26 -0.22 16.41 -1.69
N ALA A 27 0.29 17.54 -1.20
CA ALA A 27 1.12 18.46 -1.97
C ALA A 27 2.46 17.81 -2.38
N ALA A 28 3.02 16.93 -1.53
CA ALA A 28 4.23 16.17 -1.85
C ALA A 28 4.03 15.28 -3.09
N ASN A 29 2.91 14.54 -3.16
CA ASN A 29 2.58 13.75 -4.34
C ASN A 29 2.30 14.64 -5.55
N ALA A 30 1.60 15.73 -5.38
CA ALA A 30 1.28 16.66 -6.46
C ALA A 30 2.56 17.24 -7.09
N LYS A 31 3.53 17.65 -6.26
CA LYS A 31 4.84 18.10 -6.72
C LYS A 31 5.59 17.01 -7.51
N ARG A 32 5.55 15.75 -7.05
CA ARG A 32 6.15 14.62 -7.76
C ARG A 32 5.45 14.37 -9.10
N VAL A 33 4.11 14.40 -9.14
CA VAL A 33 3.32 14.18 -10.36
C VAL A 33 3.54 15.31 -11.37
N ALA A 34 3.77 16.54 -10.91
CA ALA A 34 4.12 17.67 -11.78
C ALA A 34 5.42 17.42 -12.58
N GLN A 35 6.40 16.70 -11.99
CA GLN A 35 7.63 16.30 -12.68
C GLN A 35 7.37 15.31 -13.84
N LEU A 36 6.21 14.65 -13.84
CA LEU A 36 5.77 13.76 -14.91
C LEU A 36 4.95 14.47 -16.00
N GLY A 37 4.92 15.82 -15.97
CA GLY A 37 4.24 16.64 -16.98
C GLY A 37 2.76 16.93 -16.70
N TRP A 38 2.25 16.61 -15.50
CA TRP A 38 0.89 16.96 -15.09
C TRP A 38 0.89 18.28 -14.34
N GLN A 39 -0.17 19.07 -14.49
CA GLN A 39 -0.35 20.29 -13.73
C GLN A 39 -1.29 20.07 -12.54
N PRO A 40 -0.80 20.15 -11.30
CA PRO A 40 -1.65 20.02 -10.12
C PRO A 40 -2.37 21.35 -9.81
N HIS A 41 -3.63 21.25 -9.40
CA HIS A 41 -4.45 22.35 -8.90
C HIS A 41 -4.91 22.01 -7.48
N TYR A 42 -4.58 22.85 -6.52
CA TYR A 42 -4.97 22.70 -5.10
C TYR A 42 -6.22 23.55 -4.86
N LEU A 43 -7.34 22.89 -4.56
CA LEU A 43 -8.63 23.55 -4.38
C LEU A 43 -9.19 23.27 -2.99
N GLY A 44 -9.72 24.32 -2.34
CA GLY A 44 -10.43 24.24 -1.07
C GLY A 44 -11.84 24.78 -1.20
N LEU A 45 -12.82 24.09 -0.63
CA LEU A 45 -14.18 24.60 -0.47
C LEU A 45 -14.32 25.22 0.93
N PHE A 46 -14.65 26.51 0.96
CA PHE A 46 -14.83 27.27 2.20
C PHE A 46 -16.32 27.48 2.49
N ALA A 47 -16.72 27.27 3.72
CA ALA A 47 -18.04 27.62 4.23
C ALA A 47 -18.20 29.15 4.33
N GLU A 48 -19.38 29.64 4.71
CA GLU A 48 -19.65 31.07 4.84
C GLU A 48 -18.87 31.72 6.01
N ASP A 49 -18.46 30.92 6.98
CA ASP A 49 -17.61 31.28 8.12
C ASP A 49 -16.10 31.15 7.82
N ASP A 50 -15.71 31.08 6.54
CA ASP A 50 -14.35 30.86 6.06
C ASP A 50 -13.68 29.55 6.54
N ARG A 51 -14.43 28.61 7.10
CA ARG A 51 -13.91 27.28 7.48
C ARG A 51 -13.74 26.41 6.24
N LEU A 52 -12.55 25.81 6.07
CA LEU A 52 -12.27 24.84 5.01
C LEU A 52 -13.01 23.52 5.30
N VAL A 53 -13.92 23.11 4.42
CA VAL A 53 -14.82 21.96 4.61
C VAL A 53 -14.57 20.83 3.61
N ALA A 54 -13.83 21.09 2.55
CA ALA A 54 -13.41 20.06 1.60
C ALA A 54 -12.17 20.50 0.81
N THR A 55 -11.38 19.53 0.33
CA THR A 55 -10.27 19.80 -0.59
C THR A 55 -10.29 18.85 -1.79
N ALA A 56 -9.68 19.31 -2.89
CA ALA A 56 -9.44 18.48 -4.07
C ALA A 56 -8.10 18.84 -4.72
N VAL A 57 -7.23 17.85 -4.89
CA VAL A 57 -6.09 17.98 -5.80
C VAL A 57 -6.53 17.45 -7.16
N LEU A 58 -6.63 18.35 -8.11
CA LEU A 58 -6.94 18.01 -9.50
C LEU A 58 -5.64 17.96 -10.29
N TYR A 59 -5.44 16.88 -11.03
CA TYR A 59 -4.33 16.72 -11.96
C TYR A 59 -4.81 17.02 -13.38
N GLU A 60 -4.29 18.09 -13.99
CA GLU A 60 -4.58 18.48 -15.37
C GLU A 60 -3.52 17.92 -16.32
N TRP A 61 -3.97 17.34 -17.43
CA TRP A 61 -3.14 17.21 -18.61
C TRP A 61 -3.87 17.72 -19.84
N ARG A 62 -3.12 18.06 -20.88
CA ARG A 62 -3.69 18.67 -22.09
C ARG A 62 -3.56 17.76 -23.30
N THR A 63 -4.62 17.71 -24.10
CA THR A 63 -4.68 16.99 -25.36
C THR A 63 -5.35 17.90 -26.41
N LEU A 64 -4.64 18.23 -27.50
CA LEU A 64 -5.15 19.05 -28.61
C LEU A 64 -5.74 20.39 -28.14
N GLY A 65 -5.11 21.05 -27.18
CA GLY A 65 -5.56 22.35 -26.65
C GLY A 65 -6.69 22.30 -25.63
N TYR A 66 -7.19 21.12 -25.29
CA TYR A 66 -8.19 20.90 -24.26
C TYR A 66 -7.58 20.24 -23.03
N SER A 67 -8.17 20.51 -21.87
CA SER A 67 -7.77 19.91 -20.60
C SER A 67 -8.61 18.69 -20.27
N GLU A 68 -7.99 17.72 -19.59
CA GLU A 68 -8.66 16.63 -18.87
C GLU A 68 -8.19 16.69 -17.43
N PHE A 69 -9.12 16.49 -16.48
CA PHE A 69 -8.83 16.54 -15.05
C PHE A 69 -9.10 15.21 -14.37
N GLU A 70 -8.21 14.83 -13.46
CA GLU A 70 -8.42 13.69 -12.55
C GLU A 70 -8.22 14.10 -11.09
N CYS A 71 -9.11 13.61 -10.22
CA CYS A 71 -9.00 13.69 -8.77
C CYS A 71 -8.87 12.27 -8.21
N LEU A 72 -7.64 11.79 -8.09
CA LEU A 72 -7.34 10.43 -7.63
C LEU A 72 -7.48 10.33 -6.12
N GLN A 73 -8.18 9.31 -5.62
CA GLN A 73 -8.51 9.12 -4.20
C GLN A 73 -9.06 10.41 -3.54
N GLY A 74 -9.92 11.09 -4.26
CA GLY A 74 -10.54 12.34 -3.86
C GLY A 74 -11.81 12.63 -4.64
N PRO A 75 -12.45 13.79 -4.36
CA PRO A 75 -12.06 14.82 -3.39
C PRO A 75 -12.16 14.37 -1.93
N LEU A 76 -11.49 15.09 -1.02
CA LEU A 76 -11.62 14.88 0.42
C LEU A 76 -12.76 15.76 0.95
N VAL A 77 -13.86 15.14 1.32
CA VAL A 77 -15.10 15.78 1.76
C VAL A 77 -15.86 14.83 2.68
N ASP A 78 -16.68 15.34 3.55
CA ASP A 78 -17.70 14.52 4.23
C ASP A 78 -18.78 14.09 3.23
N TYR A 79 -18.69 12.87 2.74
CA TYR A 79 -19.65 12.28 1.79
C TYR A 79 -21.04 12.07 2.40
N HIS A 80 -21.19 12.14 3.72
CA HIS A 80 -22.46 12.05 4.44
C HIS A 80 -23.13 13.40 4.62
N ASN A 81 -22.46 14.51 4.25
CA ASN A 81 -23.04 15.85 4.24
C ASN A 81 -23.50 16.23 2.81
N PRO A 82 -24.80 16.07 2.50
CA PRO A 82 -25.31 16.28 1.14
C PRO A 82 -25.15 17.71 0.62
N ALA A 83 -25.25 18.70 1.50
CA ALA A 83 -25.13 20.10 1.11
C ALA A 83 -23.70 20.46 0.69
N VAL A 84 -22.70 20.02 1.48
CA VAL A 84 -21.28 20.24 1.16
C VAL A 84 -20.89 19.50 -0.10
N LEU A 85 -21.26 18.21 -0.21
CA LEU A 85 -20.95 17.39 -1.39
C LEU A 85 -21.58 17.99 -2.67
N SER A 86 -22.86 18.34 -2.66
CA SER A 86 -23.53 18.93 -3.82
C SER A 86 -22.90 20.24 -4.27
N THR A 87 -22.56 21.11 -3.31
CA THR A 87 -21.88 22.38 -3.59
C THR A 87 -20.50 22.12 -4.20
N LEU A 88 -19.69 21.23 -3.58
CA LEU A 88 -18.36 20.88 -4.08
C LEU A 88 -18.42 20.38 -5.53
N LEU A 89 -19.30 19.42 -5.83
CA LEU A 89 -19.46 18.89 -7.18
C LEU A 89 -19.87 19.96 -8.20
N THR A 90 -20.73 20.87 -7.80
CA THR A 90 -21.17 21.99 -8.64
C THR A 90 -20.00 22.94 -8.93
N GLU A 91 -19.25 23.32 -7.92
CA GLU A 91 -18.11 24.23 -8.06
C GLU A 91 -16.95 23.60 -8.84
N LEU A 92 -16.65 22.31 -8.62
CA LEU A 92 -15.67 21.58 -9.42
C LEU A 92 -16.03 21.54 -10.91
N LYS A 93 -17.32 21.35 -11.25
CA LYS A 93 -17.79 21.40 -12.64
C LYS A 93 -17.62 22.80 -13.25
N LYS A 94 -17.90 23.86 -12.50
CA LYS A 94 -17.64 25.24 -12.96
C LYS A 94 -16.15 25.48 -13.20
N TYR A 95 -15.32 25.05 -12.23
CA TYR A 95 -13.88 25.21 -12.30
C TYR A 95 -13.29 24.56 -13.54
N VAL A 96 -13.58 23.27 -13.80
CA VAL A 96 -13.03 22.57 -14.96
C VAL A 96 -13.56 23.10 -16.29
N LYS A 97 -14.81 23.56 -16.35
CA LYS A 97 -15.36 24.24 -17.55
C LYS A 97 -14.62 25.53 -17.89
N ALA A 98 -14.26 26.34 -16.88
CA ALA A 98 -13.48 27.56 -17.05
C ALA A 98 -12.07 27.27 -17.63
N HIS A 99 -11.51 26.08 -17.35
CA HIS A 99 -10.23 25.61 -17.87
C HIS A 99 -10.35 24.83 -19.21
N LYS A 100 -11.43 25.03 -19.98
CA LYS A 100 -11.68 24.36 -21.27
C LYS A 100 -11.64 22.81 -21.17
N SER A 101 -12.00 22.26 -20.03
CA SER A 101 -11.95 20.82 -19.81
C SER A 101 -12.93 20.05 -20.69
N ILE A 102 -12.50 18.87 -21.13
CA ILE A 102 -13.33 17.86 -21.81
C ILE A 102 -14.08 17.04 -20.78
N LEU A 103 -13.38 16.64 -19.72
CA LEU A 103 -13.93 15.78 -18.66
C LEU A 103 -13.25 16.02 -17.31
N LEU A 104 -13.95 15.64 -16.25
CA LEU A 104 -13.43 15.51 -14.91
C LEU A 104 -13.69 14.10 -14.43
N ARG A 105 -12.63 13.39 -14.00
CA ARG A 105 -12.72 12.10 -13.30
C ARG A 105 -12.50 12.28 -11.83
N LEU A 106 -13.34 11.65 -11.02
CA LEU A 106 -13.21 11.58 -9.58
C LEU A 106 -13.04 10.12 -9.17
N GLN A 107 -12.19 9.88 -8.19
CA GLN A 107 -12.07 8.58 -7.52
C GLN A 107 -12.37 8.76 -6.04
N PRO A 108 -13.66 8.80 -5.66
CA PRO A 108 -14.06 8.99 -4.27
C PRO A 108 -13.48 7.89 -3.37
N PRO A 109 -12.80 8.23 -2.26
CA PRO A 109 -12.29 7.24 -1.31
C PRO A 109 -13.39 6.60 -0.44
N LEU A 110 -14.63 6.66 -0.90
CA LEU A 110 -15.83 6.17 -0.22
C LEU A 110 -15.88 4.64 -0.25
N ILE A 111 -15.97 4.02 0.93
CA ILE A 111 -16.16 2.58 1.08
C ILE A 111 -17.63 2.24 0.87
N LEU A 112 -17.93 1.35 -0.07
CA LEU A 112 -19.28 0.89 -0.36
C LEU A 112 -19.67 -0.34 0.45
N ARG A 113 -18.76 -1.30 0.48
CA ARG A 113 -18.94 -2.57 1.17
C ARG A 113 -17.66 -2.99 1.86
N GLN A 114 -17.78 -3.70 2.95
CA GLN A 114 -16.63 -4.23 3.69
C GLN A 114 -16.94 -5.55 4.38
N GLY A 115 -15.93 -6.39 4.57
CA GLY A 115 -16.07 -7.66 5.28
C GLY A 115 -14.77 -8.47 5.28
N SER A 116 -14.73 -9.53 6.06
CA SER A 116 -13.59 -10.47 6.10
C SER A 116 -13.62 -11.52 4.98
N ASP A 117 -14.79 -11.70 4.35
CA ASP A 117 -15.01 -12.63 3.26
C ASP A 117 -15.57 -11.88 2.03
N PRO A 118 -14.95 -12.02 0.85
CA PRO A 118 -15.43 -11.41 -0.39
C PRO A 118 -16.88 -11.77 -0.75
N ALA A 119 -17.35 -12.96 -0.37
CA ALA A 119 -18.72 -13.42 -0.61
C ALA A 119 -19.76 -12.81 0.35
N GLN A 120 -19.32 -12.19 1.45
CA GLN A 120 -20.18 -11.70 2.52
C GLN A 120 -19.86 -10.25 2.90
N LEU A 121 -19.69 -9.39 1.91
CA LEU A 121 -19.45 -7.97 2.16
C LEU A 121 -20.76 -7.26 2.56
N LEU A 122 -20.69 -6.51 3.65
CA LEU A 122 -21.80 -5.69 4.15
C LEU A 122 -21.70 -4.26 3.61
N GLU A 123 -22.83 -3.69 3.25
CA GLU A 123 -22.92 -2.29 2.83
C GLU A 123 -22.53 -1.35 3.99
N VAL A 124 -21.81 -0.28 3.64
CA VAL A 124 -21.50 0.79 4.57
C VAL A 124 -22.63 1.83 4.53
N ALA A 125 -23.20 2.13 5.70
CA ALA A 125 -24.33 3.02 5.82
C ALA A 125 -24.07 4.40 5.17
N GLY A 126 -25.02 4.88 4.39
CA GLY A 126 -24.95 6.19 3.73
C GLY A 126 -24.16 6.24 2.42
N SER A 127 -23.35 5.24 2.11
CA SER A 127 -22.52 5.22 0.89
C SER A 127 -23.35 5.26 -0.39
N THR A 128 -24.42 4.49 -0.47
CA THR A 128 -25.35 4.50 -1.60
C THR A 128 -25.98 5.89 -1.83
N LYS A 129 -26.32 6.61 -0.77
CA LYS A 129 -26.86 7.98 -0.88
C LYS A 129 -25.82 8.96 -1.43
N ALA A 130 -24.56 8.84 -1.03
CA ALA A 130 -23.48 9.67 -1.55
C ALA A 130 -23.24 9.41 -3.06
N LEU A 131 -23.30 8.14 -3.51
CA LEU A 131 -23.21 7.82 -4.93
C LEU A 131 -24.36 8.41 -5.73
N GLN A 132 -25.58 8.32 -5.23
CA GLN A 132 -26.76 8.94 -5.88
C GLN A 132 -26.60 10.45 -6.06
N GLN A 133 -25.88 11.13 -5.15
CA GLN A 133 -25.58 12.55 -5.30
C GLN A 133 -24.57 12.83 -6.41
N LEU A 134 -23.53 11.99 -6.55
CA LEU A 134 -22.61 12.07 -7.70
C LEU A 134 -23.39 11.92 -9.02
N GLU A 135 -24.30 10.94 -9.10
CA GLU A 135 -25.13 10.70 -10.29
C GLU A 135 -26.07 11.85 -10.59
N LYS A 136 -26.77 12.38 -9.57
CA LYS A 136 -27.64 13.58 -9.69
C LYS A 136 -26.84 14.81 -10.13
N ALA A 137 -25.56 14.92 -9.74
CA ALA A 137 -24.67 15.98 -10.21
C ALA A 137 -24.16 15.75 -11.65
N GLY A 138 -24.56 14.64 -12.33
CA GLY A 138 -24.22 14.32 -13.70
C GLY A 138 -22.91 13.55 -13.87
N PHE A 139 -22.34 13.03 -12.79
CA PHE A 139 -21.24 12.09 -12.88
C PHE A 139 -21.76 10.67 -13.16
N ARG A 140 -21.03 9.91 -13.96
CA ARG A 140 -21.37 8.53 -14.29
C ARG A 140 -20.25 7.60 -13.84
N ALA A 141 -20.60 6.49 -13.22
CA ALA A 141 -19.64 5.47 -12.86
C ALA A 141 -18.96 4.91 -14.13
N ILE A 142 -17.65 4.79 -14.10
CA ILE A 142 -16.90 4.08 -15.14
C ILE A 142 -16.94 2.59 -14.77
N PRO A 143 -17.35 1.71 -15.70
CA PRO A 143 -17.42 0.28 -15.44
C PRO A 143 -16.07 -0.29 -14.96
N PRO A 144 -16.03 -1.19 -13.97
CA PRO A 144 -14.80 -1.77 -13.44
C PRO A 144 -13.89 -2.38 -14.49
N GLN A 145 -14.46 -3.04 -15.51
CA GLN A 145 -13.72 -3.65 -16.62
C GLN A 145 -12.85 -2.65 -17.40
N GLN A 146 -13.16 -1.35 -17.32
CA GLN A 146 -12.38 -0.29 -17.96
C GLN A 146 -11.29 0.28 -17.05
N THR A 147 -11.33 0.04 -15.75
CA THR A 147 -10.44 0.65 -14.76
C THR A 147 -9.62 -0.34 -13.94
N ASP A 148 -10.11 -1.56 -13.69
CA ASP A 148 -9.48 -2.50 -12.75
C ASP A 148 -8.10 -3.01 -13.21
N HIS A 149 -7.80 -2.95 -14.50
CA HIS A 149 -6.46 -3.22 -15.04
C HIS A 149 -5.48 -2.05 -14.90
N ASN A 150 -5.95 -0.88 -14.49
CA ASN A 150 -5.14 0.32 -14.34
C ASN A 150 -4.81 0.54 -12.86
N ALA A 151 -3.55 0.33 -12.49
CA ALA A 151 -3.06 0.51 -11.12
C ALA A 151 -3.31 1.93 -10.53
N ARG A 152 -3.72 2.90 -11.36
CA ARG A 152 -4.11 4.23 -10.92
C ARG A 152 -5.49 4.26 -10.25
N TYR A 153 -6.39 3.34 -10.62
CA TYR A 153 -7.78 3.32 -10.16
C TYR A 153 -8.05 2.11 -9.25
N VAL A 154 -7.34 2.08 -8.13
CA VAL A 154 -7.52 1.00 -7.14
C VAL A 154 -8.92 1.07 -6.56
N ARG A 155 -9.69 -0.04 -6.67
CA ARG A 155 -11.05 -0.17 -6.16
C ARG A 155 -11.11 -1.02 -4.89
N TRP A 156 -10.33 -2.08 -4.83
CA TRP A 156 -10.33 -3.05 -3.74
C TRP A 156 -9.15 -2.81 -2.82
N PHE A 157 -9.44 -2.61 -1.54
CA PHE A 157 -8.44 -2.38 -0.49
C PHE A 157 -8.57 -3.44 0.58
N PHE A 158 -7.51 -3.66 1.31
CA PHE A 158 -7.54 -4.50 2.50
C PHE A 158 -6.98 -3.68 3.66
N ALA A 159 -7.73 -3.59 4.77
CA ALA A 159 -7.33 -2.77 5.90
C ALA A 159 -7.63 -3.45 7.24
N LYS A 160 -6.80 -3.14 8.24
CA LYS A 160 -6.93 -3.59 9.61
C LYS A 160 -7.18 -2.39 10.52
N ASP A 161 -8.18 -2.52 11.39
CA ASP A 161 -8.37 -1.62 12.53
C ASP A 161 -7.29 -1.92 13.57
N LEU A 162 -6.50 -0.92 13.92
CA LEU A 162 -5.46 -1.01 14.94
C LEU A 162 -5.92 -0.51 16.31
N SER A 163 -7.06 0.18 16.39
CA SER A 163 -7.54 0.79 17.64
C SER A 163 -7.67 -0.15 18.84
N PRO A 164 -7.96 -1.48 18.65
CA PRO A 164 -8.02 -2.41 19.78
C PRO A 164 -6.65 -2.89 20.31
N TYR A 165 -5.54 -2.56 19.63
CA TYR A 165 -4.23 -3.12 19.94
C TYR A 165 -3.32 -2.04 20.51
N HIS A 166 -2.84 -2.27 21.75
CA HIS A 166 -1.99 -1.31 22.47
C HIS A 166 -0.61 -1.90 22.82
N ASP A 167 -0.41 -3.20 22.56
CA ASP A 167 0.83 -3.92 22.82
C ASP A 167 1.09 -5.03 21.77
N ASP A 168 2.32 -5.50 21.73
CA ASP A 168 2.79 -6.52 20.81
C ASP A 168 2.06 -7.85 20.96
N THR A 169 1.69 -8.21 22.17
CA THR A 169 1.06 -9.50 22.47
C THR A 169 -0.34 -9.56 21.88
N THR A 170 -1.13 -8.51 22.07
CA THR A 170 -2.50 -8.41 21.55
C THR A 170 -2.51 -8.28 20.03
N LEU A 171 -1.61 -7.49 19.46
CA LEU A 171 -1.44 -7.38 18.02
C LEU A 171 -1.09 -8.75 17.41
N LEU A 172 -0.07 -9.43 17.93
CA LEU A 172 0.37 -10.73 17.41
C LEU A 172 -0.72 -11.81 17.53
N LYS A 173 -1.49 -11.81 18.62
CA LYS A 173 -2.63 -12.74 18.82
C LYS A 173 -3.75 -12.53 17.80
N SER A 174 -3.90 -11.32 17.26
CA SER A 174 -4.93 -10.99 16.26
C SER A 174 -4.65 -11.56 14.86
N PHE A 175 -3.44 -12.03 14.60
CA PHE A 175 -3.06 -12.66 13.34
C PHE A 175 -3.50 -14.13 13.32
N ASP A 176 -3.69 -14.70 12.13
CA ASP A 176 -3.90 -16.13 12.00
C ASP A 176 -2.68 -16.95 12.46
N THR A 177 -2.86 -18.26 12.63
CA THR A 177 -1.81 -19.15 13.14
C THR A 177 -0.58 -19.17 12.24
N LYS A 178 -0.76 -19.18 10.92
CA LYS A 178 0.33 -19.19 9.94
C LYS A 178 1.13 -17.87 10.02
N THR A 179 0.45 -16.75 9.99
CA THR A 179 1.09 -15.41 10.04
C THR A 179 1.86 -15.21 11.34
N ARG A 180 1.25 -15.61 12.51
CA ARG A 180 1.97 -15.60 13.79
C ARG A 180 3.24 -16.42 13.76
N SER A 181 3.15 -17.63 13.21
CA SER A 181 4.31 -18.52 13.08
C SER A 181 5.40 -17.94 12.20
N CYS A 182 5.04 -17.29 11.10
CA CYS A 182 5.99 -16.61 10.22
C CYS A 182 6.68 -15.42 10.91
N VAL A 183 5.94 -14.58 11.66
CA VAL A 183 6.53 -13.47 12.44
C VAL A 183 7.51 -14.00 13.48
N LYS A 184 7.11 -15.02 14.25
CA LYS A 184 8.00 -15.66 15.23
C LYS A 184 9.23 -16.32 14.59
N ALA A 185 9.06 -16.94 13.42
CA ALA A 185 10.18 -17.53 12.69
C ALA A 185 11.19 -16.45 12.23
N ALA A 186 10.72 -15.33 11.69
CA ALA A 186 11.60 -14.22 11.33
C ALA A 186 12.44 -13.75 12.51
N THR A 187 11.82 -13.55 13.69
CA THR A 187 12.54 -13.21 14.93
C THR A 187 13.56 -14.28 15.32
N LYS A 188 13.17 -15.57 15.28
CA LYS A 188 14.07 -16.70 15.61
C LYS A 188 15.28 -16.77 14.66
N TYR A 189 15.08 -16.46 13.37
CA TYR A 189 16.19 -16.38 12.41
C TYR A 189 17.07 -15.14 12.61
N GLY A 190 16.59 -14.13 13.35
CA GLY A 190 17.27 -12.85 13.56
C GLY A 190 17.15 -11.92 12.37
N VAL A 191 16.00 -11.97 11.69
CA VAL A 191 15.65 -10.98 10.68
C VAL A 191 15.45 -9.64 11.35
N ALA A 192 16.20 -8.63 10.92
CA ALA A 192 16.09 -7.26 11.39
C ALA A 192 15.34 -6.42 10.34
N VAL A 193 14.57 -5.44 10.83
CA VAL A 193 13.92 -4.44 9.99
C VAL A 193 14.57 -3.11 10.28
N ARG A 194 15.11 -2.46 9.24
CA ARG A 194 15.68 -1.11 9.35
C ARG A 194 15.05 -0.15 8.37
N GLU A 195 15.14 1.13 8.66
CA GLU A 195 14.73 2.20 7.75
C GLU A 195 15.90 2.64 6.86
N ILE A 196 15.65 2.80 5.57
CA ILE A 196 16.56 3.48 4.66
C ILE A 196 16.49 4.97 4.94
N THR A 197 17.60 5.58 5.33
CA THR A 197 17.65 6.98 5.73
C THR A 197 18.42 7.89 4.77
N ALA A 198 19.16 7.30 3.83
CA ALA A 198 19.88 8.01 2.79
C ALA A 198 19.53 7.44 1.39
N VAL A 199 19.57 8.29 0.38
CA VAL A 199 19.28 7.88 -1.00
C VAL A 199 20.33 6.92 -1.55
N ASP A 200 21.56 7.03 -1.07
CA ASP A 200 22.68 6.18 -1.50
C ASP A 200 22.52 4.72 -1.00
N ASP A 201 21.76 4.50 0.07
CA ASP A 201 21.46 3.17 0.62
C ASP A 201 20.24 2.51 -0.05
N LEU A 202 19.64 3.17 -1.05
CA LEU A 202 18.37 2.74 -1.64
C LEU A 202 18.52 1.57 -2.62
N ALA A 203 19.71 1.31 -3.16
CA ALA A 203 19.92 0.33 -4.23
C ALA A 203 19.42 -1.09 -3.88
N PRO A 204 19.78 -1.73 -2.73
CA PRO A 204 19.28 -3.06 -2.38
C PRO A 204 17.75 -3.07 -2.15
N PHE A 205 17.20 -1.98 -1.59
CA PHE A 205 15.77 -1.79 -1.44
C PHE A 205 15.06 -1.75 -2.80
N ALA A 206 15.51 -0.88 -3.71
CA ALA A 206 14.95 -0.72 -5.05
C ALA A 206 15.02 -2.02 -5.85
N LYS A 207 16.15 -2.75 -5.76
CA LYS A 207 16.35 -4.03 -6.43
C LYS A 207 15.27 -5.04 -6.07
N LEU A 208 14.94 -5.22 -4.78
CA LEU A 208 13.87 -6.13 -4.34
C LEU A 208 12.51 -5.80 -4.98
N LEU A 209 12.16 -4.51 -5.09
CA LEU A 209 10.90 -4.07 -5.69
C LEU A 209 10.91 -4.25 -7.22
N ILE A 210 12.04 -3.98 -7.88
CA ILE A 210 12.21 -4.15 -9.33
C ILE A 210 12.13 -5.63 -9.69
N ASP A 211 12.87 -6.49 -9.00
CA ASP A 211 12.88 -7.93 -9.24
C ASP A 211 11.48 -8.54 -9.03
N THR A 212 10.78 -8.11 -8.00
CA THR A 212 9.38 -8.50 -7.75
C THR A 212 8.46 -8.05 -8.87
N GLY A 213 8.61 -6.81 -9.35
CA GLY A 213 7.83 -6.29 -10.48
C GLY A 213 8.05 -7.09 -11.74
N THR A 214 9.30 -7.39 -12.09
CA THR A 214 9.69 -8.20 -13.25
C THR A 214 9.09 -9.60 -13.15
N ARG A 215 9.25 -10.28 -12.02
CA ARG A 215 8.73 -11.63 -11.79
C ARG A 215 7.20 -11.70 -11.90
N ARG A 216 6.49 -10.65 -11.49
CA ARG A 216 5.03 -10.59 -11.52
C ARG A 216 4.45 -9.92 -12.76
N GLY A 217 5.28 -9.60 -13.76
CA GLY A 217 4.83 -8.99 -15.02
C GLY A 217 4.32 -7.55 -14.90
N PHE A 218 4.66 -6.84 -13.83
CA PHE A 218 4.40 -5.40 -13.74
C PHE A 218 5.43 -4.65 -14.58
N SER A 219 4.97 -3.68 -15.38
CA SER A 219 5.86 -2.82 -16.17
C SER A 219 6.88 -2.13 -15.26
N GLY A 220 8.18 -2.29 -15.63
CA GLY A 220 9.32 -1.97 -14.80
C GLY A 220 9.33 -0.52 -14.29
N ARG A 221 9.33 -0.39 -12.99
CA ARG A 221 9.74 0.85 -12.33
C ARG A 221 11.26 0.82 -12.22
N SER A 222 11.91 1.93 -12.57
CA SER A 222 13.35 2.07 -12.44
C SER A 222 13.75 2.40 -11.00
N GLU A 223 15.03 2.26 -10.69
CA GLU A 223 15.58 2.75 -9.41
C GLU A 223 15.32 4.24 -9.21
N GLU A 224 15.43 5.04 -10.29
CA GLU A 224 15.13 6.46 -10.26
C GLU A 224 13.71 6.77 -9.79
N PHE A 225 12.73 5.95 -10.18
CA PHE A 225 11.35 6.07 -9.67
C PHE A 225 11.30 5.97 -8.14
N TYR A 226 12.03 5.02 -7.54
CA TYR A 226 12.09 4.87 -6.08
C TYR A 226 12.87 6.00 -5.41
N GLN A 227 13.93 6.50 -6.05
CA GLN A 227 14.66 7.67 -5.58
C GLN A 227 13.78 8.93 -5.59
N GLN A 228 12.93 9.12 -6.62
CA GLN A 228 11.97 10.23 -6.67
C GLN A 228 10.93 10.12 -5.55
N LEU A 229 10.40 8.92 -5.27
CA LEU A 229 9.51 8.69 -4.12
C LEU A 229 10.22 9.00 -2.79
N PHE A 230 11.46 8.53 -2.64
CA PHE A 230 12.25 8.79 -1.45
C PHE A 230 12.46 10.30 -1.20
N ARG A 231 12.91 11.03 -2.21
CA ARG A 231 13.09 12.49 -2.12
C ARG A 231 11.79 13.24 -1.81
N ALA A 232 10.66 12.75 -2.33
CA ALA A 232 9.36 13.39 -2.12
C ALA A 232 8.80 13.16 -0.71
N PHE A 233 8.93 11.96 -0.15
CA PHE A 233 8.15 11.54 1.02
C PHE A 233 8.96 11.15 2.25
N HIS A 234 10.24 10.73 2.09
CA HIS A 234 11.05 10.26 3.21
C HIS A 234 11.15 11.30 4.34
N ARG A 235 11.14 10.84 5.60
CA ARG A 235 11.14 11.62 6.86
C ARG A 235 9.90 12.48 7.10
N LYS A 236 9.05 12.72 6.11
CA LYS A 236 7.87 13.57 6.25
C LYS A 236 6.58 12.76 6.29
N GLN A 237 6.42 11.85 5.33
CA GLN A 237 5.16 11.15 5.09
C GLN A 237 5.34 9.68 4.70
N ALA A 238 6.57 9.14 4.75
CA ALA A 238 6.82 7.74 4.43
C ALA A 238 8.02 7.15 5.17
N TRP A 239 7.92 5.85 5.45
CA TRP A 239 9.02 5.00 5.86
C TRP A 239 9.41 4.08 4.71
N PHE A 240 10.69 3.97 4.45
CA PHE A 240 11.28 3.02 3.52
C PHE A 240 11.95 1.92 4.33
N LEU A 241 11.25 0.82 4.57
CA LEU A 241 11.72 -0.26 5.45
C LEU A 241 12.24 -1.43 4.63
N ILE A 242 13.37 -2.00 5.06
CA ILE A 242 13.95 -3.22 4.51
C ILE A 242 14.13 -4.25 5.63
N ALA A 243 13.74 -5.50 5.36
CA ALA A 243 13.99 -6.65 6.22
C ALA A 243 15.22 -7.39 5.71
N GLU A 244 16.18 -7.62 6.57
CA GLU A 244 17.50 -8.16 6.24
C GLU A 244 17.89 -9.24 7.23
N LEU A 245 18.69 -10.19 6.77
CA LEU A 245 19.34 -11.20 7.60
C LEU A 245 20.83 -10.89 7.69
N ASP A 246 21.30 -10.58 8.90
CA ASP A 246 22.73 -10.57 9.22
C ASP A 246 23.26 -12.01 9.19
N LEU A 247 24.10 -12.30 8.21
CA LEU A 247 24.60 -13.65 7.97
C LEU A 247 25.55 -14.12 9.05
N ALA A 248 26.44 -13.25 9.53
CA ALA A 248 27.38 -13.59 10.61
C ALA A 248 26.64 -13.90 11.91
N GLY A 249 25.67 -13.04 12.29
CA GLY A 249 24.82 -13.31 13.45
C GLY A 249 23.91 -14.53 13.28
N TYR A 250 23.46 -14.84 12.06
CA TYR A 250 22.70 -16.07 11.77
C TYR A 250 23.56 -17.30 11.96
N GLN A 251 24.79 -17.33 11.44
CA GLN A 251 25.76 -18.41 11.64
C GLN A 251 26.06 -18.60 13.12
N ALA A 252 26.39 -17.55 13.84
CA ALA A 252 26.69 -17.60 15.27
C ALA A 252 25.54 -18.21 16.10
N ARG A 253 24.28 -17.82 15.79
CA ARG A 253 23.09 -18.41 16.44
C ARG A 253 22.92 -19.90 16.14
N LEU A 254 23.17 -20.33 14.91
CA LEU A 254 23.12 -21.75 14.55
C LEU A 254 24.19 -22.56 15.25
N SER A 255 25.43 -22.05 15.32
CA SER A 255 26.54 -22.72 16.02
C SER A 255 26.23 -22.84 17.52
N ALA A 256 25.78 -21.76 18.17
CA ALA A 256 25.39 -21.81 19.58
C ALA A 256 24.22 -22.79 19.83
N GLN A 257 23.25 -22.86 18.93
CA GLN A 257 22.16 -23.84 19.02
C GLN A 257 22.67 -25.27 18.87
N GLN A 258 23.62 -25.51 17.96
CA GLN A 258 24.25 -26.81 17.76
C GLN A 258 24.97 -27.27 19.04
N ASP A 259 25.78 -26.40 19.63
CA ASP A 259 26.53 -26.69 20.85
C ASP A 259 25.61 -27.00 22.03
N THR A 260 24.52 -26.24 22.17
CA THR A 260 23.50 -26.49 23.22
C THR A 260 22.85 -27.86 23.04
N LEU A 261 22.34 -28.18 21.85
CA LEU A 261 21.70 -29.43 21.52
C LEU A 261 22.66 -30.64 21.69
N GLN A 262 23.92 -30.45 21.35
CA GLN A 262 24.97 -31.45 21.53
C GLN A 262 25.17 -31.75 23.02
N THR A 263 25.31 -30.71 23.84
CA THR A 263 25.47 -30.83 25.30
C THR A 263 24.28 -31.54 25.95
N GLU A 264 23.07 -31.13 25.56
CA GLU A 264 21.84 -31.76 26.07
C GLU A 264 21.74 -33.25 25.65
N ARG A 265 22.08 -33.59 24.43
CA ARG A 265 22.11 -34.96 23.93
C ARG A 265 23.11 -35.80 24.70
N ASP A 266 24.32 -35.28 24.89
CA ASP A 266 25.41 -36.03 25.54
C ASP A 266 25.08 -36.28 27.03
N ALA A 267 24.41 -35.33 27.70
CA ALA A 267 23.94 -35.50 29.06
C ALA A 267 22.89 -36.61 29.20
N LEU A 268 22.06 -36.83 28.19
CA LEU A 268 21.00 -37.85 28.20
C LEU A 268 21.40 -39.20 27.57
N ALA A 269 22.55 -39.25 26.88
CA ALA A 269 22.96 -40.41 26.09
C ALA A 269 23.11 -41.70 26.91
N THR A 270 23.45 -41.58 28.19
CA THR A 270 23.67 -42.71 29.11
C THR A 270 22.41 -43.19 29.87
N GLU A 271 21.28 -42.47 29.71
CA GLU A 271 20.03 -42.75 30.40
C GLU A 271 19.12 -43.65 29.53
N PRO A 272 18.88 -44.93 29.89
CA PRO A 272 18.09 -45.84 29.06
C PRO A 272 16.65 -45.39 28.84
N ASP A 273 16.05 -44.71 29.83
CA ASP A 273 14.66 -44.25 29.78
C ASP A 273 14.48 -43.00 28.90
N LYS A 274 15.55 -42.38 28.47
CA LYS A 274 15.57 -41.12 27.69
C LYS A 274 15.85 -41.28 26.19
N GLN A 275 15.88 -42.51 25.69
CA GLN A 275 16.21 -42.78 24.27
C GLN A 275 15.29 -42.03 23.27
N GLY A 276 14.02 -41.84 23.63
CA GLY A 276 13.09 -41.03 22.83
C GLY A 276 13.50 -39.54 22.73
N GLN A 277 13.97 -38.96 23.83
CA GLN A 277 14.49 -37.57 23.85
C GLN A 277 15.80 -37.42 23.08
N VAL A 278 16.71 -38.41 23.24
CA VAL A 278 17.99 -38.45 22.45
C VAL A 278 17.72 -38.48 20.96
N LYS A 279 16.73 -39.30 20.52
CA LYS A 279 16.32 -39.36 19.12
C LYS A 279 15.81 -38.00 18.60
N GLU A 280 15.00 -37.31 19.38
CA GLU A 280 14.50 -35.99 19.03
C GLU A 280 15.63 -34.95 18.95
N LEU A 281 16.57 -34.94 19.90
CA LEU A 281 17.75 -34.09 19.88
C LEU A 281 18.64 -34.35 18.65
N ASN A 282 18.82 -35.61 18.25
CA ASN A 282 19.53 -35.96 17.03
C ASN A 282 18.84 -35.43 15.77
N ASN A 283 17.51 -35.47 15.70
CA ASN A 283 16.75 -34.86 14.60
C ASN A 283 16.95 -33.34 14.53
N GLN A 284 16.94 -32.66 15.68
CA GLN A 284 17.16 -31.23 15.79
C GLN A 284 18.62 -30.86 15.38
N LEU A 285 19.61 -31.63 15.85
CA LEU A 285 21.03 -31.48 15.44
C LEU A 285 21.20 -31.62 13.92
N ALA A 286 20.59 -32.64 13.32
CA ALA A 286 20.64 -32.84 11.88
C ALA A 286 20.04 -31.65 11.12
N ALA A 287 18.91 -31.08 11.62
CA ALA A 287 18.28 -29.91 11.03
C ALA A 287 19.15 -28.64 11.15
N VAL A 288 19.86 -28.44 12.27
CA VAL A 288 20.78 -27.31 12.45
C VAL A 288 22.01 -27.48 11.57
N SER A 289 22.61 -28.67 11.53
CA SER A 289 23.77 -28.96 10.68
C SER A 289 23.48 -28.74 9.20
N LYS A 290 22.28 -29.13 8.74
CA LYS A 290 21.84 -28.82 7.36
C LYS A 290 21.79 -27.31 7.09
N ARG A 291 21.26 -26.52 8.03
CA ARG A 291 21.21 -25.06 7.88
C ARG A 291 22.60 -24.43 7.86
N LEU A 292 23.55 -24.96 8.63
CA LEU A 292 24.93 -24.53 8.62
C LEU A 292 25.62 -24.87 7.28
N ALA A 293 25.31 -26.02 6.69
CA ALA A 293 25.80 -26.40 5.37
C ALA A 293 25.26 -25.48 4.26
N ASP A 294 24.00 -25.05 4.38
CA ASP A 294 23.37 -24.10 3.45
C ASP A 294 23.92 -22.65 3.57
N TYR A 295 24.70 -22.36 4.63
CA TYR A 295 25.17 -20.99 4.92
C TYR A 295 26.06 -20.39 3.84
N GLU A 296 26.97 -21.17 3.27
CA GLU A 296 27.86 -20.70 2.22
C GLU A 296 27.09 -20.29 0.94
N ALA A 297 26.03 -21.02 0.60
CA ALA A 297 25.14 -20.64 -0.50
C ALA A 297 24.40 -19.32 -0.22
N LEU A 298 23.97 -19.11 1.04
CA LEU A 298 23.34 -17.83 1.45
C LEU A 298 24.34 -16.67 1.36
N ARG A 299 25.58 -16.88 1.78
CA ARG A 299 26.65 -15.88 1.71
C ARG A 299 27.00 -15.48 0.29
N GLN A 300 27.03 -16.44 -0.62
CA GLN A 300 27.24 -16.18 -2.05
C GLN A 300 26.07 -15.41 -2.66
N ALA A 301 24.83 -15.75 -2.29
CA ALA A 301 23.63 -15.07 -2.77
C ALA A 301 23.51 -13.62 -2.27
N ALA A 302 24.00 -13.34 -1.05
CA ALA A 302 23.90 -12.02 -0.42
C ALA A 302 24.84 -10.98 -1.05
N ASN A 303 25.92 -11.39 -1.69
CA ASN A 303 26.98 -10.50 -2.17
C ASN A 303 27.50 -9.56 -1.06
N GLY A 304 27.69 -10.10 0.17
CA GLY A 304 28.16 -9.39 1.37
C GLY A 304 27.71 -10.06 2.66
N ASP A 305 27.76 -9.32 3.76
CA ASP A 305 27.45 -9.82 5.09
C ASP A 305 25.94 -9.78 5.44
N VAL A 306 25.13 -9.16 4.58
CA VAL A 306 23.70 -8.96 4.79
C VAL A 306 22.90 -9.46 3.60
N LEU A 307 21.89 -10.27 3.86
CA LEU A 307 20.95 -10.77 2.84
C LEU A 307 19.64 -9.98 2.90
N PRO A 308 19.34 -9.15 1.89
CA PRO A 308 18.05 -8.47 1.78
C PRO A 308 16.93 -9.46 1.48
N LEU A 309 15.86 -9.46 2.29
CA LEU A 309 14.76 -10.42 2.19
C LEU A 309 13.48 -9.81 1.64
N ALA A 310 13.16 -8.61 2.08
CA ALA A 310 11.95 -7.89 1.67
C ALA A 310 12.12 -6.39 1.89
N ALA A 311 11.43 -5.59 1.09
CA ALA A 311 11.44 -4.13 1.22
C ALA A 311 10.04 -3.56 0.97
N ALA A 312 9.69 -2.46 1.65
CA ALA A 312 8.40 -1.81 1.46
C ALA A 312 8.42 -0.32 1.80
N ILE A 313 7.54 0.42 1.10
CA ILE A 313 7.23 1.82 1.37
C ILE A 313 5.92 1.88 2.13
N PHE A 314 5.93 2.53 3.29
CA PHE A 314 4.77 2.78 4.12
C PHE A 314 4.50 4.28 4.17
N MET A 315 3.30 4.69 3.69
CA MET A 315 2.88 6.08 3.70
C MET A 315 2.10 6.39 4.98
N HIS A 316 2.41 7.51 5.64
CA HIS A 316 1.72 7.98 6.85
C HIS A 316 1.36 9.47 6.74
N THR A 317 0.75 9.85 5.64
CA THR A 317 0.33 11.24 5.35
C THR A 317 -0.86 11.67 6.18
N ASN A 318 -1.68 10.71 6.60
CA ASN A 318 -2.82 10.90 7.48
C ASN A 318 -2.45 10.41 8.88
N ASP A 319 -2.76 11.20 9.91
CA ASP A 319 -2.42 10.89 11.30
C ASP A 319 -3.10 9.60 11.82
N ASN A 320 -4.20 9.20 11.19
CA ASN A 320 -4.95 7.99 11.56
C ASN A 320 -4.57 6.74 10.76
N GLU A 321 -3.88 6.86 9.63
CA GLU A 321 -3.67 5.72 8.72
C GLU A 321 -2.22 5.56 8.31
N VAL A 322 -1.73 4.32 8.38
CA VAL A 322 -0.49 3.89 7.70
C VAL A 322 -0.84 3.00 6.52
N VAL A 323 -0.31 3.33 5.34
CA VAL A 323 -0.59 2.64 4.07
C VAL A 323 0.63 1.86 3.61
N TYR A 324 0.52 0.55 3.47
CA TYR A 324 1.50 -0.32 2.82
C TYR A 324 1.41 -0.16 1.30
N PHE A 325 2.21 0.74 0.73
CA PHE A 325 2.02 1.24 -0.63
C PHE A 325 2.67 0.37 -1.70
N LEU A 326 3.96 0.14 -1.61
CA LEU A 326 4.75 -0.66 -2.56
C LEU A 326 5.67 -1.60 -1.82
N SER A 327 5.88 -2.79 -2.37
CA SER A 327 6.77 -3.78 -1.76
C SER A 327 7.40 -4.71 -2.77
N GLY A 328 8.50 -5.31 -2.36
CA GLY A 328 9.17 -6.40 -3.03
C GLY A 328 9.72 -7.41 -2.03
N SER A 329 9.90 -8.65 -2.46
CA SER A 329 10.44 -9.73 -1.65
C SER A 329 11.30 -10.67 -2.48
N ASP A 330 12.27 -11.28 -1.82
CA ASP A 330 13.02 -12.39 -2.37
C ASP A 330 12.28 -13.70 -2.09
N ASP A 331 11.71 -14.31 -3.14
CA ASP A 331 10.96 -15.56 -3.00
C ASP A 331 11.88 -16.78 -2.81
N GLN A 332 13.16 -16.71 -3.21
CA GLN A 332 14.14 -17.78 -3.00
C GLN A 332 14.42 -17.96 -1.50
N HIS A 333 14.37 -16.88 -0.74
CA HIS A 333 14.62 -16.84 0.69
C HIS A 333 13.36 -16.63 1.54
N ALA A 334 12.18 -16.96 0.99
CA ALA A 334 10.88 -16.82 1.66
C ALA A 334 10.81 -17.53 3.03
N LYS A 335 11.61 -18.60 3.24
CA LYS A 335 11.72 -19.33 4.52
C LYS A 335 12.07 -18.42 5.71
N PHE A 336 12.75 -17.30 5.50
CA PHE A 336 13.10 -16.35 6.55
C PHE A 336 11.99 -15.37 6.90
N SER A 337 10.88 -15.39 6.16
CA SER A 337 9.67 -14.60 6.48
C SER A 337 9.87 -13.08 6.55
N GLY A 338 10.76 -12.50 5.74
CA GLY A 338 11.09 -11.07 5.73
C GLY A 338 9.89 -10.15 5.52
N SER A 339 8.96 -10.51 4.62
CA SER A 339 7.73 -9.74 4.40
C SER A 339 6.82 -9.69 5.65
N TYR A 340 6.78 -10.77 6.44
CA TYR A 340 6.01 -10.81 7.69
C TYR A 340 6.65 -9.95 8.78
N ALA A 341 7.99 -9.96 8.87
CA ALA A 341 8.74 -9.08 9.75
C ALA A 341 8.48 -7.60 9.44
N LEU A 342 8.50 -7.22 8.16
CA LEU A 342 8.19 -5.84 7.71
C LEU A 342 6.79 -5.40 8.14
N GLN A 343 5.76 -6.24 7.90
CA GLN A 343 4.38 -5.90 8.25
C GLN A 343 4.23 -5.73 9.77
N TYR A 344 4.81 -6.65 10.55
CA TYR A 344 4.75 -6.59 12.00
C TYR A 344 5.43 -5.33 12.54
N ALA A 345 6.65 -5.02 12.08
CA ALA A 345 7.38 -3.81 12.48
C ALA A 345 6.63 -2.52 12.10
N ALA A 346 6.03 -2.48 10.91
CA ALA A 346 5.27 -1.32 10.46
C ALA A 346 3.97 -1.13 11.26
N MET A 347 3.25 -2.20 11.62
CA MET A 347 2.05 -2.11 12.47
C MET A 347 2.40 -1.68 13.88
N HIS A 348 3.47 -2.23 14.47
CA HIS A 348 3.97 -1.81 15.77
C HIS A 348 4.31 -0.31 15.79
N ARG A 349 5.02 0.16 14.76
CA ARG A 349 5.34 1.58 14.60
C ARG A 349 4.09 2.44 14.39
N ALA A 350 3.10 1.95 13.64
CA ALA A 350 1.82 2.64 13.44
C ALA A 350 1.07 2.83 14.76
N ILE A 351 0.98 1.78 15.58
CA ILE A 351 0.35 1.83 16.92
C ILE A 351 1.08 2.83 17.82
N SER A 352 2.42 2.82 17.84
CA SER A 352 3.21 3.75 18.67
C SER A 352 3.06 5.22 18.26
N LEU A 353 2.64 5.49 17.01
CA LEU A 353 2.29 6.83 16.52
C LEU A 353 0.81 7.19 16.72
N GLY A 354 0.00 6.29 17.27
CA GLY A 354 -1.42 6.52 17.49
C GLY A 354 -2.32 6.29 16.27
N ALA A 355 -1.78 5.75 15.18
CA ALA A 355 -2.58 5.41 14.00
C ALA A 355 -3.59 4.31 14.33
N GLN A 356 -4.85 4.55 13.98
CA GLN A 356 -5.95 3.61 14.26
C GLN A 356 -6.20 2.64 13.12
N ARG A 357 -5.59 2.88 11.95
CA ARG A 357 -5.85 2.10 10.76
C ARG A 357 -4.54 1.72 10.03
N TYR A 358 -4.46 0.47 9.63
CA TYR A 358 -3.39 -0.03 8.77
C TYR A 358 -3.98 -0.52 7.45
N ASN A 359 -3.62 0.15 6.37
CA ASN A 359 -4.14 -0.07 5.04
C ASN A 359 -3.11 -0.84 4.20
N PHE A 360 -3.40 -2.10 3.89
CA PHE A 360 -2.56 -2.93 3.02
C PHE A 360 -2.62 -2.52 1.53
N TYR A 361 -3.30 -1.43 1.24
CA TYR A 361 -3.50 -0.90 -0.11
C TYR A 361 -4.24 -1.87 -1.03
N GLY A 362 -4.03 -1.69 -2.35
CA GLY A 362 -4.77 -2.39 -3.38
C GLY A 362 -4.65 -3.90 -3.36
N THR A 363 -5.76 -4.56 -3.69
CA THR A 363 -5.82 -5.96 -4.06
C THR A 363 -6.62 -6.09 -5.36
N SER A 364 -6.46 -7.19 -6.09
CA SER A 364 -7.32 -7.44 -7.24
C SER A 364 -8.74 -7.73 -6.76
N GLY A 365 -9.74 -7.31 -7.53
CA GLY A 365 -11.14 -7.68 -7.30
C GLY A 365 -11.47 -9.12 -7.70
N ASN A 366 -10.49 -9.87 -8.21
CA ASN A 366 -10.67 -11.25 -8.62
C ASN A 366 -10.23 -12.18 -7.48
N PHE A 367 -11.19 -12.66 -6.72
CA PHE A 367 -10.97 -13.54 -5.57
C PHE A 367 -11.07 -15.02 -5.91
N ASN A 368 -11.46 -15.37 -7.17
CA ASN A 368 -11.67 -16.73 -7.63
C ASN A 368 -10.81 -16.99 -8.86
N GLY A 369 -9.75 -17.77 -8.75
CA GLY A 369 -9.15 -18.45 -9.89
C GLY A 369 -7.80 -17.97 -10.43
N PHE A 370 -7.11 -17.02 -9.79
CA PHE A 370 -5.70 -16.70 -10.13
C PHE A 370 -4.79 -16.90 -8.92
N PRO A 371 -3.97 -17.98 -8.88
CA PRO A 371 -3.15 -18.35 -7.71
C PRO A 371 -2.24 -17.22 -7.19
N GLU A 372 -1.66 -16.40 -8.08
CA GLU A 372 -0.78 -15.30 -7.68
C GLU A 372 -1.52 -14.16 -6.97
N GLN A 373 -2.74 -13.86 -7.40
CA GLN A 373 -3.57 -12.83 -6.78
C GLN A 373 -4.21 -13.35 -5.49
N GLU A 374 -4.53 -14.62 -5.44
CA GLU A 374 -4.99 -15.31 -4.26
C GLU A 374 -3.92 -15.31 -3.16
N GLY A 375 -2.65 -15.53 -3.52
CA GLY A 375 -1.51 -15.47 -2.58
C GLY A 375 -1.37 -14.11 -1.89
N VAL A 376 -1.52 -13.00 -2.63
CA VAL A 376 -1.48 -11.64 -2.06
C VAL A 376 -2.67 -11.38 -1.14
N TYR A 377 -3.87 -11.81 -1.52
CA TYR A 377 -5.06 -11.70 -0.69
C TYR A 377 -4.91 -12.49 0.61
N HIS A 378 -4.50 -13.77 0.54
CA HIS A 378 -4.29 -14.60 1.72
C HIS A 378 -3.19 -14.06 2.63
N PHE A 379 -2.09 -13.54 2.08
CA PHE A 379 -1.07 -12.86 2.86
C PHE A 379 -1.65 -11.70 3.67
N LYS A 380 -2.42 -10.81 3.05
CA LYS A 380 -3.04 -9.67 3.74
C LYS A 380 -4.08 -10.14 4.77
N LYS A 381 -4.92 -11.11 4.40
CA LYS A 381 -5.96 -11.69 5.26
C LYS A 381 -5.39 -12.29 6.55
N GLY A 382 -4.22 -12.91 6.47
CA GLY A 382 -3.55 -13.51 7.62
C GLY A 382 -3.25 -12.55 8.77
N PHE A 383 -3.13 -11.26 8.48
CA PHE A 383 -2.97 -10.23 9.50
C PHE A 383 -4.28 -9.79 10.17
N GLY A 384 -5.44 -10.32 9.76
CA GLY A 384 -6.73 -10.11 10.44
C GLY A 384 -7.35 -8.74 10.12
N GLY A 385 -7.52 -8.40 8.86
CA GLY A 385 -8.20 -7.18 8.42
C GLY A 385 -9.52 -7.45 7.70
N LYS A 386 -10.05 -6.42 7.05
CA LYS A 386 -11.26 -6.45 6.24
C LYS A 386 -10.93 -6.04 4.79
N LEU A 387 -11.60 -6.70 3.87
CA LEU A 387 -11.67 -6.27 2.48
C LEU A 387 -12.65 -5.11 2.37
N GLU A 388 -12.29 -4.10 1.59
CA GLU A 388 -13.10 -2.92 1.32
C GLU A 388 -13.26 -2.73 -0.18
N GLU A 389 -14.49 -2.61 -0.61
CA GLU A 389 -14.83 -2.17 -1.94
C GLU A 389 -15.12 -0.67 -1.92
N ARG A 390 -14.36 0.10 -2.67
CA ARG A 390 -14.56 1.55 -2.81
C ARG A 390 -15.41 1.88 -4.03
N ALA A 391 -15.91 3.10 -4.08
CA ALA A 391 -16.81 3.61 -5.12
C ALA A 391 -16.27 3.47 -6.56
N GLY A 392 -14.95 3.32 -6.72
CA GLY A 392 -14.33 3.27 -8.04
C GLY A 392 -14.21 4.66 -8.67
N CYS A 393 -14.30 4.73 -9.99
CA CYS A 393 -14.08 5.96 -10.74
C CYS A 393 -15.40 6.48 -11.34
N TYR A 394 -15.60 7.79 -11.22
CA TYR A 394 -16.75 8.52 -11.78
C TYR A 394 -16.26 9.59 -12.74
N GLU A 395 -16.97 9.78 -13.86
CA GLU A 395 -16.61 10.84 -14.81
C GLU A 395 -17.79 11.79 -15.09
N TYR A 396 -17.45 13.06 -15.22
CA TYR A 396 -18.31 14.11 -15.75
C TYR A 396 -17.75 14.58 -17.08
N ILE A 397 -18.52 14.44 -18.16
CA ILE A 397 -18.13 14.89 -19.50
C ILE A 397 -18.60 16.35 -19.69
N ALA A 398 -17.66 17.27 -19.63
CA ALA A 398 -17.94 18.70 -19.76
C ALA A 398 -18.20 19.15 -21.19
N ARG A 399 -17.61 18.43 -22.20
CA ARG A 399 -17.72 18.74 -23.65
C ARG A 399 -17.93 17.44 -24.43
N PRO A 400 -19.19 16.96 -24.56
CA PRO A 400 -19.47 15.63 -25.14
C PRO A 400 -18.97 15.46 -26.57
N PHE A 401 -19.16 16.46 -27.44
CA PHE A 401 -18.71 16.40 -28.82
C PHE A 401 -17.18 16.28 -28.93
N ILE A 402 -16.46 17.15 -28.23
CA ILE A 402 -14.99 17.14 -28.23
C ILE A 402 -14.45 15.82 -27.63
N HIS A 403 -15.09 15.33 -26.57
CA HIS A 403 -14.75 14.04 -25.96
C HIS A 403 -14.85 12.90 -26.98
N GLN A 404 -15.93 12.86 -27.78
CA GLN A 404 -16.12 11.84 -28.80
C GLN A 404 -15.04 11.93 -29.89
N VAL A 405 -14.74 13.13 -30.40
CA VAL A 405 -13.69 13.34 -31.40
C VAL A 405 -12.32 12.84 -30.88
N ILE A 406 -11.95 13.20 -29.65
CA ILE A 406 -10.67 12.77 -29.08
C ILE A 406 -10.63 11.25 -28.86
N ARG A 407 -11.73 10.63 -28.46
CA ARG A 407 -11.83 9.16 -28.40
C ARG A 407 -11.55 8.49 -29.73
N CYS A 408 -12.16 9.00 -30.82
CA CYS A 408 -11.93 8.50 -32.17
C CYS A 408 -10.46 8.66 -32.58
N VAL A 409 -9.86 9.83 -32.35
CA VAL A 409 -8.44 10.07 -32.66
C VAL A 409 -7.52 9.13 -31.88
N ARG A 410 -7.79 8.89 -30.59
CA ARG A 410 -7.02 7.95 -29.76
C ARG A 410 -7.18 6.51 -30.25
N ALA A 411 -8.37 6.09 -30.68
CA ALA A 411 -8.61 4.77 -31.23
C ALA A 411 -7.84 4.54 -32.54
N VAL A 412 -7.86 5.52 -33.46
CA VAL A 412 -7.11 5.46 -34.73
C VAL A 412 -5.60 5.38 -34.45
N ARG A 413 -5.06 6.20 -33.55
CA ARG A 413 -3.63 6.14 -33.18
C ARG A 413 -3.21 4.78 -32.60
N LYS A 414 -4.08 4.12 -31.84
CA LYS A 414 -3.83 2.77 -31.32
C LYS A 414 -3.77 1.71 -32.43
N ILE A 415 -4.54 1.88 -33.50
CA ILE A 415 -4.54 0.98 -34.66
C ILE A 415 -3.26 1.16 -35.48
N ILE A 416 -2.83 2.41 -35.68
CA ILE A 416 -1.62 2.74 -36.47
C ILE A 416 -0.32 2.36 -35.73
N ALA A 417 -0.33 2.34 -34.39
CA ALA A 417 0.83 2.02 -33.56
C ALA A 417 0.99 0.49 -33.27
N ARG A 418 0.11 -0.35 -33.80
CA ARG A 418 0.19 -1.81 -33.81
C ARG A 418 0.71 -2.33 -35.15
#